data_9aba24f862629440f0b471de544d7c5a
#
_entry.id   9aba24f862629440f0b471de544d7c5a
#
_cell.length_a   1.000
_cell.length_b   1.000
_cell.length_c   1.000
_cell.angle_alpha   90.00
_cell.angle_beta   90.00
_cell.angle_gamma   90.00
#
_symmetry.space_group_name_H-M   'P 1'
#
loop_
_entity.id
_entity.type
_entity.pdbx_description
1 polymer ?
#
loop_
_entity_poly.entity_id
_entity_poly.type
_entity_poly.pdbx_seq_one_letter_code
_entity_poly.pdbx_strand_id
1 'polypeptide(L)'
;MRTEALEMTPSTSLSNWMGTLIGYVQSARPDLTNRQMALLLVVYLVDGPHTVRGLASKLKVSKPVVTRALNTLGALGYLRRQKDESDLRNIFVERTPQGTAFLDEFSGLIDRTDRAAARQ
;
A
#
# COMPACT_ATOMS: atom_id res chain seq x y z
N MET A 1 -19.69 10.77 -27.77
CA MET A 1 -18.47 11.17 -28.49
C MET A 1 -17.38 10.14 -28.28
N ARG A 2 -16.74 9.76 -29.31
CA ARG A 2 -15.65 8.81 -29.25
C ARG A 2 -14.35 9.48 -29.70
N THR A 3 -13.28 9.25 -28.97
CA THR A 3 -11.96 9.73 -29.36
C THR A 3 -11.05 8.54 -29.64
N GLU A 4 -10.10 8.73 -30.54
CA GLU A 4 -9.16 7.66 -30.87
C GLU A 4 -8.34 7.23 -29.65
N ALA A 5 -8.06 8.16 -28.73
CA ALA A 5 -7.33 7.84 -27.50
C ALA A 5 -8.07 6.83 -26.62
N LEU A 6 -9.37 6.65 -26.82
CA LEU A 6 -10.19 5.75 -26.03
C LEU A 6 -10.41 4.39 -26.68
N GLU A 7 -9.70 4.10 -27.77
CA GLU A 7 -9.86 2.82 -28.46
C GLU A 7 -9.19 1.66 -27.73
N MET A 8 -8.64 1.91 -26.57
CA MET A 8 -8.11 0.85 -25.73
C MET A 8 -9.24 -0.08 -25.28
N THR A 9 -9.06 -1.39 -25.47
CA THR A 9 -10.02 -2.36 -24.94
C THR A 9 -9.85 -2.41 -23.43
N PRO A 10 -10.89 -2.09 -22.65
CA PRO A 10 -10.79 -2.16 -21.21
C PRO A 10 -10.52 -3.59 -20.76
N SER A 11 -9.50 -3.78 -19.93
CA SER A 11 -9.26 -5.08 -19.33
C SER A 11 -10.08 -5.21 -18.06
N THR A 12 -10.41 -6.45 -17.69
CA THR A 12 -11.07 -6.74 -16.43
C THR A 12 -10.22 -6.24 -15.26
N SER A 13 -8.91 -6.40 -15.35
CA SER A 13 -7.99 -5.96 -14.31
C SER A 13 -8.06 -4.46 -14.07
N LEU A 14 -8.07 -3.66 -15.15
CA LEU A 14 -8.17 -2.21 -15.02
C LEU A 14 -9.52 -1.79 -14.47
N SER A 15 -10.60 -2.43 -14.94
CA SER A 15 -11.94 -2.13 -14.44
C SER A 15 -12.07 -2.45 -12.96
N ASN A 16 -11.52 -3.57 -12.52
CA ASN A 16 -11.53 -3.95 -11.11
C ASN A 16 -10.71 -2.98 -10.27
N TRP A 17 -9.55 -2.58 -10.78
CA TRP A 17 -8.72 -1.62 -10.07
C TRP A 17 -9.41 -0.26 -9.94
N MET A 18 -10.05 0.19 -11.01
CA MET A 18 -10.84 1.43 -10.97
C MET A 18 -11.91 1.34 -9.87
N GLY A 19 -12.66 0.25 -9.84
CA GLY A 19 -13.69 0.07 -8.83
C GLY A 19 -13.15 0.07 -7.41
N THR A 20 -12.00 -0.57 -7.21
CA THR A 20 -11.34 -0.60 -5.91
C THR A 20 -10.92 0.80 -5.49
N LEU A 21 -10.32 1.57 -6.42
CA LEU A 21 -9.90 2.94 -6.12
C LEU A 21 -11.09 3.85 -5.79
N ILE A 22 -12.17 3.73 -6.55
CA ILE A 22 -13.38 4.51 -6.28
C ILE A 22 -13.90 4.19 -4.88
N GLY A 23 -13.98 2.90 -4.54
CA GLY A 23 -14.40 2.48 -3.22
C GLY A 23 -13.49 3.00 -2.12
N TYR A 24 -12.19 3.02 -2.37
CA TYR A 24 -11.22 3.54 -1.42
C TYR A 24 -11.41 5.05 -1.19
N VAL A 25 -11.56 5.81 -2.27
CA VAL A 25 -11.82 7.24 -2.18
C VAL A 25 -13.11 7.52 -1.40
N GLN A 26 -14.16 6.76 -1.69
CA GLN A 26 -15.46 6.92 -1.01
C GLN A 26 -15.39 6.53 0.47
N SER A 27 -14.45 5.70 0.87
CA SER A 27 -14.35 5.23 2.26
C SER A 27 -13.87 6.32 3.21
N ALA A 28 -13.36 7.44 2.71
CA ALA A 28 -12.81 8.54 3.50
C ALA A 28 -11.63 8.10 4.39
N ARG A 29 -10.98 7.01 4.05
CA ARG A 29 -9.73 6.57 4.69
C ARG A 29 -8.57 7.46 4.22
N PRO A 30 -7.46 7.48 4.94
CA PRO A 30 -6.29 8.25 4.51
C PRO A 30 -5.89 7.92 3.08
N ASP A 31 -5.61 8.94 2.30
CA ASP A 31 -5.28 8.80 0.88
C ASP A 31 -3.78 8.57 0.73
N LEU A 32 -3.39 7.30 0.70
CA LEU A 32 -1.99 6.91 0.62
C LEU A 32 -1.46 7.05 -0.80
N THR A 33 -0.23 7.54 -0.90
CA THR A 33 0.47 7.54 -2.19
C THR A 33 0.81 6.10 -2.59
N ASN A 34 1.14 5.90 -3.88
CA ASN A 34 1.58 4.59 -4.35
C ASN A 34 2.80 4.09 -3.59
N ARG A 35 3.75 4.98 -3.28
CA ARG A 35 4.92 4.59 -2.50
C ARG A 35 4.56 4.13 -1.11
N GLN A 36 3.67 4.86 -0.45
CA GLN A 36 3.20 4.51 0.88
C GLN A 36 2.47 3.18 0.86
N MET A 37 1.58 2.99 -0.09
CA MET A 37 0.83 1.73 -0.20
C MET A 37 1.76 0.56 -0.52
N ALA A 38 2.69 0.73 -1.46
CA ALA A 38 3.62 -0.33 -1.81
C ALA A 38 4.48 -0.73 -0.62
N LEU A 39 4.97 0.26 0.13
CA LEU A 39 5.79 0.01 1.31
C LEU A 39 4.99 -0.75 2.37
N LEU A 40 3.76 -0.32 2.61
CA LEU A 40 2.86 -0.98 3.56
C LEU A 40 2.63 -2.43 3.17
N LEU A 41 2.32 -2.68 1.90
CA LEU A 41 2.06 -4.03 1.41
C LEU A 41 3.29 -4.93 1.53
N VAL A 42 4.48 -4.42 1.25
CA VAL A 42 5.70 -5.22 1.41
C VAL A 42 5.86 -5.66 2.87
N VAL A 43 5.68 -4.73 3.80
CA VAL A 43 5.86 -5.06 5.22
C VAL A 43 4.84 -6.11 5.69
N TYR A 44 3.63 -6.08 5.14
CA TYR A 44 2.56 -6.97 5.60
C TYR A 44 2.48 -8.29 4.83
N LEU A 45 2.95 -8.33 3.59
CA LEU A 45 2.78 -9.51 2.74
C LEU A 45 4.06 -10.29 2.51
N VAL A 46 5.21 -9.67 2.69
CA VAL A 46 6.51 -10.34 2.52
C VAL A 46 7.11 -10.60 3.90
N ASP A 47 7.65 -11.79 4.07
CA ASP A 47 8.26 -12.16 5.34
C ASP A 47 9.44 -11.24 5.64
N GLY A 48 9.52 -10.83 6.90
CA GLY A 48 10.61 -9.99 7.39
C GLY A 48 11.75 -10.79 7.98
N PRO A 49 12.61 -10.11 8.74
CA PRO A 49 12.46 -8.72 9.21
C PRO A 49 12.65 -7.69 8.10
N HIS A 50 11.97 -6.56 8.22
CA HIS A 50 12.09 -5.45 7.29
C HIS A 50 12.87 -4.31 7.93
N THR A 51 13.76 -3.68 7.15
CA THR A 51 14.53 -2.52 7.59
C THR A 51 14.32 -1.38 6.60
N VAL A 52 14.60 -0.16 7.06
CA VAL A 52 14.53 1.02 6.17
C VAL A 52 15.41 0.80 4.94
N ARG A 53 16.63 0.30 5.15
CA ARG A 53 17.56 0.03 4.06
C ARG A 53 17.03 -1.01 3.09
N GLY A 54 16.48 -2.10 3.63
CA GLY A 54 15.93 -3.18 2.80
C GLY A 54 14.74 -2.72 1.98
N LEU A 55 13.86 -1.91 2.57
CA LEU A 55 12.70 -1.38 1.87
C LEU A 55 13.11 -0.40 0.77
N ALA A 56 14.12 0.45 1.02
CA ALA A 56 14.65 1.36 0.03
C ALA A 56 15.20 0.58 -1.18
N SER A 57 15.94 -0.49 -0.91
CA SER A 57 16.48 -1.34 -1.95
C SER A 57 15.37 -2.03 -2.76
N LYS A 58 14.36 -2.55 -2.08
CA LYS A 58 13.26 -3.25 -2.74
C LYS A 58 12.44 -2.34 -3.63
N LEU A 59 12.16 -1.12 -3.18
CA LEU A 59 11.38 -0.15 -3.96
C LEU A 59 12.26 0.65 -4.93
N LYS A 60 13.58 0.49 -4.86
CA LYS A 60 14.53 1.25 -5.68
C LYS A 60 14.36 2.76 -5.50
N VAL A 61 14.26 3.17 -4.26
CA VAL A 61 14.18 4.57 -3.86
C VAL A 61 15.24 4.85 -2.81
N SER A 62 15.47 6.13 -2.52
CA SER A 62 16.45 6.51 -1.50
C SER A 62 15.91 6.28 -0.09
N LYS A 63 16.82 6.17 0.89
CA LYS A 63 16.42 6.05 2.29
C LYS A 63 15.58 7.23 2.78
N PRO A 64 15.90 8.49 2.42
CA PRO A 64 15.02 9.61 2.81
C PRO A 64 13.59 9.48 2.29
N VAL A 65 13.41 8.92 1.08
CA VAL A 65 12.07 8.69 0.54
C VAL A 65 11.31 7.70 1.42
N VAL A 66 11.96 6.60 1.81
CA VAL A 66 11.36 5.62 2.73
C VAL A 66 11.05 6.25 4.07
N THR A 67 11.99 7.02 4.63
CA THR A 67 11.81 7.67 5.92
C THR A 67 10.60 8.60 5.91
N ARG A 68 10.41 9.38 4.85
CA ARG A 68 9.24 10.26 4.75
C ARG A 68 7.93 9.47 4.68
N ALA A 69 7.92 8.37 3.92
CA ALA A 69 6.75 7.51 3.87
C ALA A 69 6.45 6.90 5.24
N LEU A 70 7.50 6.47 5.96
CA LEU A 70 7.34 5.92 7.30
C LEU A 70 6.86 6.96 8.32
N ASN A 71 7.25 8.22 8.15
CA ASN A 71 6.73 9.29 9.01
C ASN A 71 5.21 9.38 8.90
N THR A 72 4.69 9.34 7.67
CA THR A 72 3.25 9.38 7.44
C THR A 72 2.56 8.12 7.96
N LEU A 73 3.08 6.94 7.59
CA LEU A 73 2.47 5.67 7.99
C LEU A 73 2.55 5.44 9.50
N GLY A 74 3.62 5.91 10.11
CA GLY A 74 3.77 5.84 11.57
C GLY A 74 2.80 6.78 12.28
N ALA A 75 2.60 7.98 11.76
CA ALA A 75 1.62 8.92 12.32
C ALA A 75 0.20 8.37 12.23
N LEU A 76 -0.10 7.59 11.18
CA LEU A 76 -1.40 6.93 11.04
C LEU A 76 -1.50 5.67 11.90
N GLY A 77 -0.40 5.22 12.49
CA GLY A 77 -0.38 4.03 13.30
C GLY A 77 -0.31 2.73 12.52
N TYR A 78 -0.03 2.79 11.21
CA TYR A 78 -0.04 1.59 10.37
C TYR A 78 1.25 0.81 10.38
N LEU A 79 2.34 1.43 10.77
CA LEU A 79 3.65 0.81 10.94
C LEU A 79 4.33 1.40 12.16
N ARG A 80 5.32 0.67 12.67
CA ARG A 80 6.12 1.13 13.79
C ARG A 80 7.60 0.94 13.46
N ARG A 81 8.43 1.89 13.86
CA ARG A 81 9.89 1.77 13.72
C ARG A 81 10.49 1.35 15.02
N GLN A 82 11.48 0.46 14.94
CA GLN A 82 12.20 -0.04 16.11
C GLN A 82 13.69 -0.01 15.82
N LYS A 83 14.46 0.66 16.67
CA LYS A 83 15.91 0.68 16.51
C LYS A 83 16.48 -0.70 16.75
N ASP A 84 17.50 -1.05 15.96
CA ASP A 84 18.26 -2.27 16.17
C ASP A 84 19.34 -1.96 17.21
N GLU A 85 19.21 -2.50 18.42
CA GLU A 85 20.13 -2.22 19.50
C GLU A 85 21.53 -2.78 19.24
N SER A 86 21.64 -3.81 18.40
CA SER A 86 22.93 -4.39 18.04
C SER A 86 23.64 -3.63 16.93
N ASP A 87 22.90 -2.85 16.12
CA ASP A 87 23.44 -2.02 15.06
C ASP A 87 22.53 -0.81 14.86
N LEU A 88 22.92 0.30 15.46
CA LEU A 88 22.11 1.52 15.45
C LEU A 88 21.91 2.13 14.07
N ARG A 89 22.63 1.65 13.05
CA ARG A 89 22.41 2.08 11.66
C ARG A 89 21.19 1.41 11.04
N ASN A 90 20.68 0.34 11.65
CA ASN A 90 19.49 -0.35 11.19
C ASN A 90 18.26 0.13 11.96
N ILE A 91 17.17 0.29 11.24
CA ILE A 91 15.86 0.58 11.83
C ILE A 91 14.91 -0.47 11.28
N PHE A 92 14.34 -1.27 12.16
CA PHE A 92 13.32 -2.25 11.80
C PHE A 92 11.98 -1.56 11.59
N VAL A 93 11.21 -2.09 10.66
CA VAL A 93 9.85 -1.63 10.38
C VAL A 93 8.90 -2.77 10.68
N GLU A 94 7.97 -2.55 11.58
CA GLU A 94 7.11 -3.59 12.13
C GLU A 94 5.63 -3.30 11.87
N ARG A 95 4.86 -4.38 11.84
CA ARG A 95 3.40 -4.32 11.68
C ARG A 95 2.74 -3.85 12.97
N THR A 96 1.52 -3.32 12.84
CA THR A 96 0.68 -2.92 13.95
C THR A 96 -0.72 -3.47 13.79
N PRO A 97 -1.51 -3.58 14.88
CA PRO A 97 -2.91 -3.96 14.74
C PRO A 97 -3.72 -3.00 13.86
N GLN A 98 -3.42 -1.70 13.93
CA GLN A 98 -4.10 -0.69 13.13
C GLN A 98 -3.82 -0.88 11.64
N GLY A 99 -2.56 -1.20 11.29
CA GLY A 99 -2.20 -1.48 9.90
C GLY A 99 -2.88 -2.73 9.37
N THR A 100 -2.95 -3.77 10.20
CA THR A 100 -3.67 -4.99 9.84
C THR A 100 -5.14 -4.67 9.55
N ALA A 101 -5.80 -3.91 10.42
CA ALA A 101 -7.20 -3.53 10.24
C ALA A 101 -7.39 -2.72 8.96
N PHE A 102 -6.49 -1.79 8.69
CA PHE A 102 -6.56 -0.98 7.46
C PHE A 102 -6.48 -1.86 6.21
N LEU A 103 -5.53 -2.80 6.18
CA LEU A 103 -5.36 -3.66 5.01
C LEU A 103 -6.49 -4.69 4.88
N ASP A 104 -7.06 -5.14 5.98
CA ASP A 104 -8.24 -6.01 5.93
C ASP A 104 -9.42 -5.30 5.26
N GLU A 105 -9.62 -4.03 5.58
CA GLU A 105 -10.66 -3.23 4.93
C GLU A 105 -10.36 -3.01 3.45
N PHE A 106 -9.10 -2.72 3.12
CA PHE A 106 -8.69 -2.54 1.73
C PHE A 106 -8.88 -3.84 0.94
N SER A 107 -8.49 -4.96 1.52
CA SER A 107 -8.71 -6.29 0.93
C SER A 107 -10.20 -6.53 0.68
N GLY A 108 -11.05 -6.12 1.61
CA GLY A 108 -12.50 -6.21 1.45
C GLY A 108 -13.01 -5.40 0.26
N LEU A 109 -12.44 -4.22 0.02
CA LEU A 109 -12.79 -3.42 -1.15
C LEU A 109 -12.45 -4.14 -2.45
N ILE A 110 -11.26 -4.74 -2.52
CA ILE A 110 -10.83 -5.51 -3.69
C ILE A 110 -11.79 -6.67 -3.93
N ASP A 111 -12.10 -7.44 -2.89
CA ASP A 111 -12.96 -8.60 -2.99
C ASP A 111 -14.37 -8.23 -3.45
N ARG A 112 -14.92 -7.15 -2.94
CA ARG A 112 -16.26 -6.69 -3.35
C ARG A 112 -16.27 -6.26 -4.81
N THR A 113 -15.21 -5.60 -5.26
CA THR A 113 -15.09 -5.18 -6.64
C THR A 113 -15.00 -6.38 -7.57
N ASP A 114 -14.20 -7.38 -7.21
CA ASP A 114 -14.04 -8.59 -8.01
C ASP A 114 -15.37 -9.35 -8.09
N ARG A 115 -16.09 -9.48 -6.99
CA ARG A 115 -17.40 -10.14 -6.99
C ARG A 115 -18.42 -9.40 -7.84
N ALA A 116 -18.43 -8.07 -7.79
CA ALA A 116 -19.33 -7.27 -8.61
C ALA A 116 -19.02 -7.46 -10.10
N ALA A 117 -17.75 -7.50 -10.47
CA ALA A 117 -17.34 -7.73 -11.85
C ALA A 117 -17.77 -9.11 -12.33
N ALA A 118 -17.67 -10.12 -11.47
CA ALA A 118 -18.02 -11.49 -11.84
C ALA A 118 -19.53 -11.68 -12.10
N ARG A 119 -20.38 -10.76 -11.62
CA ARG A 119 -21.82 -10.82 -11.83
C ARG A 119 -22.27 -10.21 -13.15
N GLN A 120 -21.39 -9.57 -13.87
CA GLN A 120 -21.73 -8.89 -15.13
C GLN A 120 -21.45 -9.77 -16.37
#